data_02d579974028ca276fc5ad82c17e6d30
#
_entry.id   02d579974028ca276fc5ad82c17e6d30
#
_cell.length_a   1.000
_cell.length_b   1.000
_cell.length_c   1.000
_cell.angle_alpha   90.00
_cell.angle_beta   90.00
_cell.angle_gamma   90.00
#
_symmetry.space_group_name_H-M   'P 1'
#
loop_
_entity.id
_entity.type
_entity.pdbx_description
1 polymer ?
#
loop_
_entity_poly.entity_id
_entity_poly.type
_entity_poly.pdbx_seq_one_letter_code
_entity_poly.pdbx_strand_id
1 'polypeptide(L)'
;MKKLYTLLSLFMIFGCSSSESINQDLLNKKDGVFYSKDTNEPYSGKVFSLYDDGNKESEWTLKDGRLDGLYTLWYKSGRKWLENTYKDGKLDGLSTYWDRKEHLDTKRTYKDGGLISQKCWAEDGNECECSDLGRCCK
;
A
#
# COMPACT_ATOMS: atom_id res chain seq x y z
N MET A 1 54.59 33.12 -15.97
CA MET A 1 54.02 31.78 -15.68
C MET A 1 52.80 31.98 -14.80
N LYS A 2 51.60 31.99 -15.40
CA LYS A 2 50.33 32.13 -14.68
C LYS A 2 49.76 30.76 -14.43
N LYS A 3 49.67 30.35 -13.15
CA LYS A 3 49.01 29.10 -12.73
C LYS A 3 47.50 29.30 -12.77
N LEU A 4 46.84 28.58 -13.67
CA LEU A 4 45.40 28.51 -13.80
C LEU A 4 44.87 27.52 -12.75
N TYR A 5 44.19 28.00 -11.71
CA TYR A 5 43.48 27.17 -10.75
C TYR A 5 42.08 26.89 -11.33
N THR A 6 41.87 25.69 -11.84
CA THR A 6 40.54 25.20 -12.18
C THR A 6 39.80 24.85 -10.89
N LEU A 7 38.85 25.71 -10.53
CA LEU A 7 37.85 25.43 -9.48
C LEU A 7 36.93 24.30 -9.99
N LEU A 8 37.16 23.08 -9.49
CA LEU A 8 36.24 21.94 -9.66
C LEU A 8 35.06 22.20 -8.72
N SER A 9 33.98 22.81 -9.24
CA SER A 9 32.72 22.92 -8.53
C SER A 9 32.07 21.52 -8.45
N LEU A 10 32.17 20.92 -7.27
CA LEU A 10 31.47 19.71 -6.91
C LEU A 10 29.96 20.04 -6.81
N PHE A 11 29.23 19.84 -7.90
CA PHE A 11 27.77 19.87 -7.89
C PHE A 11 27.29 18.67 -7.09
N MET A 12 27.03 18.88 -5.80
CA MET A 12 26.23 17.97 -4.99
C MET A 12 24.80 18.02 -5.56
N ILE A 13 24.51 17.11 -6.48
CA ILE A 13 23.13 16.83 -6.88
C ILE A 13 22.48 16.13 -5.69
N PHE A 14 21.82 16.92 -4.83
CA PHE A 14 20.82 16.39 -3.92
C PHE A 14 19.68 15.86 -4.81
N GLY A 15 19.82 14.61 -5.23
CA GLY A 15 18.75 13.88 -5.85
C GLY A 15 17.62 13.75 -4.83
N CYS A 16 16.58 14.57 -4.99
CA CYS A 16 15.27 14.28 -4.43
C CYS A 16 14.84 12.96 -5.07
N SER A 17 15.10 11.85 -4.39
CA SER A 17 14.58 10.54 -4.78
C SER A 17 13.07 10.59 -4.56
N SER A 18 12.33 11.08 -5.56
CA SER A 18 10.93 10.73 -5.69
C SER A 18 10.89 9.21 -5.81
N SER A 19 10.37 8.52 -4.80
CA SER A 19 10.21 7.08 -4.84
C SER A 19 9.18 6.77 -5.94
N GLU A 20 9.68 6.58 -7.16
CA GLU A 20 8.86 6.14 -8.29
C GLU A 20 8.23 4.80 -7.93
N SER A 21 6.91 4.69 -8.12
CA SER A 21 6.21 3.42 -7.95
C SER A 21 6.43 2.56 -9.20
N ILE A 22 6.65 1.26 -9.01
CA ILE A 22 6.81 0.30 -10.11
C ILE A 22 5.54 -0.55 -10.29
N ASN A 23 5.33 -1.04 -11.53
CA ASN A 23 4.26 -2.01 -11.78
C ASN A 23 4.62 -3.36 -11.11
N GLN A 24 3.60 -4.00 -10.50
CA GLN A 24 3.76 -5.33 -9.89
C GLN A 24 4.30 -6.39 -10.85
N ASP A 25 4.06 -6.23 -12.17
CA ASP A 25 4.54 -7.15 -13.19
C ASP A 25 6.07 -7.23 -13.27
N LEU A 26 6.78 -6.27 -12.67
CA LEU A 26 8.25 -6.29 -12.55
C LEU A 26 8.74 -7.08 -11.33
N LEU A 27 7.82 -7.69 -10.58
CA LEU A 27 8.14 -8.47 -9.38
C LEU A 27 7.78 -9.95 -9.54
N ASN A 28 8.56 -10.81 -8.87
CA ASN A 28 8.22 -12.20 -8.59
C ASN A 28 7.90 -12.35 -7.11
N LYS A 29 6.93 -13.21 -6.76
CA LYS A 29 6.63 -13.55 -5.38
C LYS A 29 7.02 -14.99 -5.09
N LYS A 30 7.84 -15.19 -4.06
CA LYS A 30 8.26 -16.51 -3.57
C LYS A 30 8.22 -16.52 -2.04
N ASP A 31 7.57 -17.51 -1.44
CA ASP A 31 7.47 -17.69 0.01
C ASP A 31 7.00 -16.44 0.77
N GLY A 32 6.08 -15.68 0.15
CA GLY A 32 5.53 -14.44 0.72
C GLY A 32 6.43 -13.20 0.60
N VAL A 33 7.59 -13.32 -0.05
CA VAL A 33 8.54 -12.25 -0.32
C VAL A 33 8.49 -11.86 -1.79
N PHE A 34 8.49 -10.56 -2.08
CA PHE A 34 8.53 -10.00 -3.43
C PHE A 34 9.97 -9.66 -3.83
N TYR A 35 10.38 -10.14 -4.99
CA TYR A 35 11.71 -9.96 -5.57
C TYR A 35 11.61 -9.17 -6.88
N SER A 36 12.56 -8.26 -7.12
CA SER A 36 12.71 -7.63 -8.43
C SER A 36 13.08 -8.68 -9.47
N LYS A 37 12.43 -8.66 -10.65
CA LYS A 37 12.75 -9.55 -11.77
C LYS A 37 14.13 -9.25 -12.36
N ASP A 38 14.58 -8.00 -12.29
CA ASP A 38 15.85 -7.56 -12.88
C ASP A 38 17.05 -7.97 -12.02
N THR A 39 16.96 -7.77 -10.69
CA THR A 39 18.08 -8.02 -9.78
C THR A 39 17.97 -9.34 -9.03
N ASN A 40 16.78 -9.94 -9.00
CA ASN A 40 16.43 -11.11 -8.18
C ASN A 40 16.68 -10.88 -6.67
N GLU A 41 16.64 -9.62 -6.23
CA GLU A 41 16.77 -9.23 -4.83
C GLU A 41 15.40 -8.84 -4.24
N PRO A 42 15.20 -8.95 -2.91
CA PRO A 42 13.99 -8.46 -2.26
C PRO A 42 13.76 -6.98 -2.56
N TYR A 43 12.58 -6.64 -3.06
CA TYR A 43 12.27 -5.28 -3.47
C TYR A 43 11.82 -4.40 -2.29
N SER A 44 12.30 -3.16 -2.27
CA SER A 44 11.83 -2.11 -1.36
C SER A 44 11.39 -0.88 -2.15
N GLY A 45 10.15 -0.44 -1.93
CA GLY A 45 9.59 0.71 -2.63
C GLY A 45 8.07 0.60 -2.81
N LYS A 46 7.50 1.58 -3.52
CA LYS A 46 6.07 1.58 -3.87
C LYS A 46 5.82 0.72 -5.09
N VAL A 47 4.72 0.00 -5.06
CA VAL A 47 4.27 -0.90 -6.13
C VAL A 47 2.80 -0.61 -6.44
N PHE A 48 2.39 -0.74 -7.69
CA PHE A 48 1.00 -0.62 -8.10
C PHE A 48 0.58 -1.72 -9.07
N SER A 49 -0.72 -1.97 -9.16
CA SER A 49 -1.34 -2.72 -10.24
C SER A 49 -2.45 -1.90 -10.89
N LEU A 50 -2.77 -2.26 -12.13
CA LEU A 50 -3.82 -1.63 -12.92
C LEU A 50 -4.85 -2.66 -13.34
N TYR A 51 -6.09 -2.24 -13.45
CA TYR A 51 -7.13 -2.96 -14.18
C TYR A 51 -6.83 -2.97 -15.69
N ASP A 52 -7.51 -3.85 -16.44
CA ASP A 52 -7.36 -3.95 -17.90
C ASP A 52 -7.68 -2.64 -18.65
N ASP A 53 -8.48 -1.76 -18.04
CA ASP A 53 -8.83 -0.45 -18.58
C ASP A 53 -7.81 0.66 -18.25
N GLY A 54 -6.72 0.32 -17.55
CA GLY A 54 -5.64 1.22 -17.16
C GLY A 54 -5.89 1.99 -15.86
N ASN A 55 -7.07 1.85 -15.23
CA ASN A 55 -7.33 2.44 -13.93
C ASN A 55 -6.54 1.74 -12.83
N LYS A 56 -6.16 2.47 -11.77
CA LYS A 56 -5.45 1.90 -10.63
C LYS A 56 -6.33 0.88 -9.90
N GLU A 57 -5.82 -0.34 -9.73
CA GLU A 57 -6.46 -1.42 -8.99
C GLU A 57 -5.93 -1.47 -7.56
N SER A 58 -4.60 -1.39 -7.41
CA SER A 58 -3.97 -1.44 -6.09
C SER A 58 -2.68 -0.62 -6.03
N GLU A 59 -2.29 -0.25 -4.81
CA GLU A 59 -1.00 0.36 -4.49
C GLU A 59 -0.56 -0.08 -3.11
N TRP A 60 0.73 -0.40 -2.97
CA TRP A 60 1.29 -0.80 -1.69
C TRP A 60 2.75 -0.45 -1.56
N THR A 61 3.27 -0.53 -0.35
CA THR A 61 4.69 -0.33 -0.06
C THR A 61 5.31 -1.64 0.39
N LEU A 62 6.49 -1.92 -0.14
CA LEU A 62 7.32 -3.05 0.24
C LEU A 62 8.59 -2.55 0.94
N LYS A 63 9.03 -3.31 1.94
CA LYS A 63 10.33 -3.21 2.57
C LYS A 63 10.93 -4.61 2.66
N ASP A 64 12.11 -4.78 2.11
CA ASP A 64 12.81 -6.07 2.05
C ASP A 64 11.89 -7.21 1.52
N GLY A 65 11.12 -6.89 0.47
CA GLY A 65 10.18 -7.80 -0.18
C GLY A 65 8.89 -8.09 0.59
N ARG A 66 8.64 -7.45 1.74
CA ARG A 66 7.44 -7.64 2.56
C ARG A 66 6.58 -6.40 2.57
N LEU A 67 5.26 -6.58 2.70
CA LEU A 67 4.35 -5.46 2.88
C LEU A 67 4.72 -4.69 4.16
N ASP A 68 4.98 -3.39 4.01
CA ASP A 68 5.35 -2.50 5.11
C ASP A 68 4.84 -1.08 4.80
N GLY A 69 3.80 -0.66 5.50
CA GLY A 69 3.08 0.57 5.24
C GLY A 69 1.68 0.36 4.69
N LEU A 70 1.21 1.31 3.90
CA LEU A 70 -0.15 1.33 3.39
C LEU A 70 -0.31 0.40 2.19
N TYR A 71 -1.42 -0.35 2.18
CA TYR A 71 -1.93 -1.13 1.06
C TYR A 71 -3.33 -0.65 0.75
N THR A 72 -3.56 -0.13 -0.46
CA THR A 72 -4.85 0.39 -0.89
C THR A 72 -5.37 -0.36 -2.10
N LEU A 73 -6.65 -0.71 -2.10
CA LEU A 73 -7.39 -1.24 -3.24
C LEU A 73 -8.46 -0.25 -3.67
N TRP A 74 -8.71 -0.20 -4.97
CA TRP A 74 -9.80 0.57 -5.58
C TRP A 74 -10.76 -0.33 -6.34
N TYR A 75 -12.01 0.05 -6.36
CA TYR A 75 -12.96 -0.47 -7.34
C TYR A 75 -12.59 0.01 -8.74
N LYS A 76 -13.04 -0.69 -9.77
CA LYS A 76 -12.88 -0.28 -11.17
C LYS A 76 -13.44 1.13 -11.48
N SER A 77 -14.36 1.62 -10.65
CA SER A 77 -14.88 3.00 -10.70
C SER A 77 -13.90 4.07 -10.20
N GLY A 78 -12.73 3.69 -9.69
CA GLY A 78 -11.74 4.58 -9.07
C GLY A 78 -12.01 4.92 -7.60
N ARG A 79 -13.09 4.42 -7.02
CA ARG A 79 -13.42 4.61 -5.60
C ARG A 79 -12.62 3.65 -4.73
N LYS A 80 -12.23 4.08 -3.52
CA LYS A 80 -11.54 3.18 -2.58
C LYS A 80 -12.47 2.04 -2.17
N TRP A 81 -11.90 0.85 -2.09
CA TRP A 81 -12.56 -0.35 -1.57
C TRP A 81 -11.97 -0.75 -0.22
N LEU A 82 -10.64 -0.73 -0.10
CA LEU A 82 -9.92 -1.22 1.06
C LEU A 82 -8.67 -0.39 1.29
N GLU A 83 -8.37 -0.13 2.55
CA GLU A 83 -7.09 0.42 2.99
C GLU A 83 -6.61 -0.32 4.23
N ASN A 84 -5.44 -0.94 4.15
CA ASN A 84 -4.81 -1.71 5.20
C ASN A 84 -3.46 -1.12 5.58
N THR A 85 -3.10 -1.21 6.85
CA THR A 85 -1.74 -0.91 7.32
C THR A 85 -1.02 -2.22 7.63
N TYR A 86 0.18 -2.35 7.05
CA TYR A 86 1.05 -3.52 7.24
C TYR A 86 2.36 -3.13 7.90
N LYS A 87 2.93 -4.08 8.64
CA LYS A 87 4.28 -4.03 9.15
C LYS A 87 4.91 -5.42 9.04
N ASP A 88 6.09 -5.50 8.44
CA ASP A 88 6.84 -6.76 8.25
C ASP A 88 5.98 -7.90 7.67
N GLY A 89 5.07 -7.58 6.73
CA GLY A 89 4.18 -8.53 6.05
C GLY A 89 2.92 -8.90 6.83
N LYS A 90 2.68 -8.34 8.01
CA LYS A 90 1.50 -8.59 8.84
C LYS A 90 0.62 -7.35 8.93
N LEU A 91 -0.70 -7.54 9.07
CA LEU A 91 -1.61 -6.45 9.42
C LEU A 91 -1.21 -5.88 10.78
N ASP A 92 -0.87 -4.59 10.83
CA ASP A 92 -0.49 -3.88 12.06
C ASP A 92 -0.96 -2.43 11.94
N GLY A 93 -2.08 -2.13 12.54
CA GLY A 93 -2.76 -0.84 12.45
C GLY A 93 -4.18 -0.94 11.92
N LEU A 94 -4.62 0.11 11.24
CA LEU A 94 -6.00 0.25 10.78
C LEU A 94 -6.23 -0.49 9.45
N SER A 95 -7.38 -1.13 9.36
CA SER A 95 -7.97 -1.71 8.15
C SER A 95 -9.36 -1.12 7.96
N THR A 96 -9.59 -0.46 6.82
CA THR A 96 -10.85 0.23 6.53
C THR A 96 -11.43 -0.29 5.23
N TYR A 97 -12.71 -0.61 5.23
CA TYR A 97 -13.47 -1.08 4.07
C TYR A 97 -14.56 -0.07 3.73
N TRP A 98 -14.76 0.16 2.44
CA TRP A 98 -15.85 0.98 1.90
C TRP A 98 -16.67 0.16 0.90
N ASP A 99 -17.97 0.44 0.86
CA ASP A 99 -18.85 -0.12 -0.15
C ASP A 99 -18.63 0.57 -1.53
N ARG A 100 -19.36 0.09 -2.54
CA ARG A 100 -19.30 0.66 -3.90
C ARG A 100 -19.87 2.09 -4.00
N LYS A 101 -20.59 2.57 -2.98
CA LYS A 101 -21.13 3.93 -2.89
C LYS A 101 -20.25 4.86 -2.05
N GLU A 102 -19.07 4.37 -1.60
CA GLU A 102 -18.11 5.06 -0.70
C GLU A 102 -18.63 5.23 0.74
N HIS A 103 -19.67 4.49 1.14
CA HIS A 103 -20.02 4.43 2.53
C HIS A 103 -19.00 3.58 3.30
N LEU A 104 -18.66 4.05 4.50
CA LEU A 104 -17.83 3.26 5.39
C LEU A 104 -18.61 2.01 5.82
N ASP A 105 -18.04 0.84 5.56
CA ASP A 105 -18.64 -0.46 5.91
C ASP A 105 -18.03 -1.00 7.22
N THR A 106 -16.71 -1.08 7.28
CA THR A 106 -16.04 -1.68 8.44
C THR A 106 -14.70 -1.01 8.71
N LYS A 107 -14.41 -0.80 10.00
CA LYS A 107 -13.05 -0.50 10.49
C LYS A 107 -12.59 -1.59 11.43
N ARG A 108 -11.37 -2.06 11.23
CA ARG A 108 -10.69 -3.04 12.09
C ARG A 108 -9.34 -2.50 12.52
N THR A 109 -8.95 -2.83 13.74
CA THR A 109 -7.59 -2.55 14.24
C THR A 109 -6.89 -3.87 14.46
N TYR A 110 -5.66 -3.97 13.95
CA TYR A 110 -4.82 -5.15 14.06
C TYR A 110 -3.52 -4.84 14.79
N LYS A 111 -2.97 -5.85 15.45
CA LYS A 111 -1.61 -5.84 15.99
C LYS A 111 -0.94 -7.17 15.71
N ASP A 112 0.23 -7.15 15.07
CA ASP A 112 1.01 -8.33 14.69
C ASP A 112 0.19 -9.42 13.95
N GLY A 113 -0.82 -9.00 13.16
CA GLY A 113 -1.76 -9.86 12.45
C GLY A 113 -3.00 -10.27 13.24
N GLY A 114 -3.04 -10.02 14.54
CA GLY A 114 -4.19 -10.30 15.41
C GLY A 114 -5.22 -9.18 15.40
N LEU A 115 -6.51 -9.50 15.26
CA LEU A 115 -7.61 -8.53 15.35
C LEU A 115 -7.77 -8.07 16.81
N ILE A 116 -7.69 -6.75 17.04
CA ILE A 116 -7.88 -6.12 18.36
C ILE A 116 -9.31 -5.64 18.52
N SER A 117 -9.86 -4.97 17.51
CA SER A 117 -11.19 -4.38 17.55
C SER A 117 -11.79 -4.27 16.15
N GLN A 118 -13.12 -4.25 16.08
CA GLN A 118 -13.83 -3.94 14.84
C GLN A 118 -15.06 -3.09 15.14
N LYS A 119 -15.44 -2.28 14.16
CA LYS A 119 -16.66 -1.48 14.12
C LYS A 119 -17.27 -1.59 12.74
N CYS A 120 -18.59 -1.65 12.68
CA CYS A 120 -19.35 -1.78 11.44
C CYS A 120 -20.36 -0.65 11.31
N TRP A 121 -20.70 -0.29 10.08
CA TRP A 121 -21.68 0.75 9.75
C TRP A 121 -22.70 0.20 8.76
N ALA A 122 -23.95 0.56 8.97
CA ALA A 122 -25.03 0.29 8.04
C ALA A 122 -25.00 1.27 6.85
N GLU A 123 -25.78 0.98 5.80
CA GLU A 123 -25.86 1.83 4.60
C GLU A 123 -26.36 3.27 4.89
N ASP A 124 -27.06 3.49 5.99
CA ASP A 124 -27.50 4.80 6.46
C ASP A 124 -26.42 5.59 7.22
N GLY A 125 -25.22 4.99 7.39
CA GLY A 125 -24.08 5.59 8.08
C GLY A 125 -24.08 5.42 9.59
N ASN A 126 -25.09 4.75 10.16
CA ASN A 126 -25.15 4.47 11.59
C ASN A 126 -24.24 3.29 11.99
N GLU A 127 -23.56 3.40 13.13
CA GLU A 127 -22.78 2.30 13.71
C GLU A 127 -23.74 1.16 14.13
N CYS A 128 -23.35 -0.08 13.89
CA CYS A 128 -24.16 -1.26 14.15
C CYS A 128 -23.31 -2.39 14.74
N GLU A 129 -23.94 -3.43 15.25
CA GLU A 129 -23.23 -4.64 15.66
C GLU A 129 -22.63 -5.35 14.45
N CYS A 130 -21.37 -5.75 14.58
CA CYS A 130 -20.69 -6.55 13.57
C CYS A 130 -21.10 -8.02 13.67
N SER A 131 -21.49 -8.64 12.56
CA SER A 131 -21.57 -10.11 12.44
C SER A 131 -20.18 -10.74 12.46
N ASP A 132 -20.10 -12.05 12.59
CA ASP A 132 -18.85 -12.83 12.49
C ASP A 132 -18.13 -12.62 11.16
N LEU A 133 -18.86 -12.24 10.10
CA LEU A 133 -18.32 -11.89 8.79
C LEU A 133 -17.85 -10.44 8.69
N GLY A 134 -17.95 -9.66 9.78
CA GLY A 134 -17.53 -8.26 9.84
C GLY A 134 -18.40 -7.31 9.04
N ARG A 135 -19.71 -7.58 8.96
CA ARG A 135 -20.74 -6.71 8.40
C ARG A 135 -21.79 -6.44 9.45
N CYS A 136 -22.61 -5.41 9.25
CA CYS A 136 -23.75 -5.18 10.14
C CYS A 136 -24.66 -6.42 10.20
N CYS A 137 -25.05 -6.81 11.41
CA CYS A 137 -26.15 -7.75 11.59
C CYS A 137 -27.46 -7.07 11.09
N LYS A 138 -28.21 -7.78 10.27
CA LYS A 138 -29.54 -7.36 9.82
C LYS A 138 -30.57 -7.70 10.87
#